data_781ce24cf3a0678d43650e48d881c791
#
_entry.id   781ce24cf3a0678d43650e48d881c791
#
_cell.length_a   1.000
_cell.length_b   1.000
_cell.length_c   1.000
_cell.angle_alpha   90.00
_cell.angle_beta   90.00
_cell.angle_gamma   90.00
#
_symmetry.space_group_name_H-M   'P 1'
#
loop_
_entity.id
_entity.type
_entity.pdbx_description
1 polymer ?
#
loop_
_entity_poly.entity_id
_entity_poly.type
_entity_poly.pdbx_seq_one_letter_code
_entity_poly.pdbx_strand_id
1 'polypeptide(L)'
;MNSAATQLKDIATIYDILVPTSIAVNIDQENQQKVGSNSQEDTFAYVNGHLDASINQVAVLDALKNHNSEYLYFKTDHHWTADGAYYAYKELMKAKGMTPSPLTDYTKSEYPGFVGSFYQYSNQSETLKNNPDTVVAYTPTCNDLTYTNTDGQQVSGYVVSDVTKYSEANKYLCFICGDQPYERIDNPNITDGSSCVVIKE
;
A
#
# COMPACT_ATOMS: atom_id res chain seq x y z
N MET A 1 -7.25 10.81 -14.08
CA MET A 1 -5.81 10.75 -14.44
C MET A 1 -5.49 11.61 -15.67
N ASN A 2 -6.04 11.37 -16.88
CA ASN A 2 -5.67 12.08 -18.12
C ASN A 2 -5.82 13.62 -18.03
N SER A 3 -6.90 14.13 -17.39
CA SER A 3 -7.06 15.57 -17.17
C SER A 3 -5.97 16.16 -16.25
N ALA A 4 -5.58 15.43 -15.21
CA ALA A 4 -4.48 15.84 -14.35
C ALA A 4 -3.14 15.84 -15.12
N ALA A 5 -2.90 14.83 -15.95
CA ALA A 5 -1.70 14.75 -16.80
C ALA A 5 -1.58 15.98 -17.71
N THR A 6 -2.69 16.38 -18.34
CA THR A 6 -2.71 17.57 -19.19
C THR A 6 -2.41 18.85 -18.41
N GLN A 7 -2.95 18.98 -17.20
CA GLN A 7 -2.80 20.20 -16.40
C GLN A 7 -1.42 20.31 -15.72
N LEU A 8 -0.80 19.17 -15.39
CA LEU A 8 0.44 19.11 -14.62
C LEU A 8 1.68 18.77 -15.45
N LYS A 9 1.57 18.64 -16.78
CA LYS A 9 2.63 18.17 -17.69
C LYS A 9 3.97 18.90 -17.54
N ASP A 10 3.93 20.20 -17.21
CA ASP A 10 5.12 21.05 -17.05
C ASP A 10 5.49 21.28 -15.56
N ILE A 11 4.76 20.64 -14.64
CA ILE A 11 4.87 20.86 -13.19
C ILE A 11 5.32 19.58 -12.48
N ALA A 12 4.75 18.43 -12.87
CA ALA A 12 4.98 17.16 -12.19
C ALA A 12 5.06 15.97 -13.15
N THR A 13 5.87 14.99 -12.81
CA THR A 13 5.84 13.66 -13.44
C THR A 13 4.78 12.82 -12.75
N ILE A 14 3.86 12.25 -13.52
CA ILE A 14 2.76 11.43 -12.99
C ILE A 14 3.07 9.95 -13.15
N TYR A 15 2.86 9.21 -12.08
CA TYR A 15 2.94 7.75 -12.02
C TYR A 15 1.58 7.19 -11.64
N ASP A 16 1.16 6.14 -12.34
CA ASP A 16 -0.05 5.38 -12.03
C ASP A 16 0.34 4.00 -11.52
N ILE A 17 -0.22 3.61 -10.37
CA ILE A 17 0.08 2.34 -9.70
C ILE A 17 -1.24 1.60 -9.47
N LEU A 18 -1.54 0.63 -10.32
CA LEU A 18 -2.67 -0.27 -10.12
C LEU A 18 -2.26 -1.39 -9.19
N VAL A 19 -2.79 -1.36 -7.96
CA VAL A 19 -2.49 -2.35 -6.92
C VAL A 19 -3.42 -3.55 -7.06
N PRO A 20 -2.89 -4.78 -7.31
CA PRO A 20 -3.72 -5.97 -7.37
C PRO A 20 -4.20 -6.39 -5.98
N THR A 21 -5.32 -7.10 -5.94
CA THR A 21 -5.76 -7.78 -4.73
C THR A 21 -5.07 -9.14 -4.58
N SER A 22 -5.17 -9.73 -3.38
CA SER A 22 -4.66 -11.08 -3.10
C SER A 22 -5.21 -12.15 -4.06
N ILE A 23 -6.40 -11.96 -4.61
CA ILE A 23 -7.01 -12.89 -5.58
C ILE A 23 -6.16 -13.02 -6.83
N ALA A 24 -5.68 -11.89 -7.39
CA ALA A 24 -4.87 -11.91 -8.61
C ALA A 24 -3.45 -12.44 -8.39
N VAL A 25 -2.93 -12.38 -7.18
CA VAL A 25 -1.55 -12.74 -6.84
C VAL A 25 -1.44 -14.15 -6.27
N ASN A 26 -2.32 -14.50 -5.31
CA ASN A 26 -2.20 -15.73 -4.52
C ASN A 26 -3.08 -16.89 -5.03
N ILE A 27 -4.10 -16.60 -5.87
CA ILE A 27 -5.02 -17.64 -6.36
C ILE A 27 -4.69 -17.92 -7.82
N ASP A 28 -4.52 -19.19 -8.15
CA ASP A 28 -4.30 -19.60 -9.53
C ASP A 28 -5.52 -19.28 -10.44
N GLN A 29 -5.29 -19.18 -11.73
CA GLN A 29 -6.29 -18.72 -12.70
C GLN A 29 -7.55 -19.61 -12.72
N GLU A 30 -7.42 -20.93 -12.51
CA GLU A 30 -8.55 -21.85 -12.46
C GLU A 30 -9.48 -21.55 -11.27
N ASN A 31 -8.88 -21.27 -10.12
CA ASN A 31 -9.63 -20.95 -8.90
C ASN A 31 -10.14 -19.50 -8.87
N GLN A 32 -9.48 -18.57 -9.54
CA GLN A 32 -10.02 -17.20 -9.71
C GLN A 32 -11.38 -17.21 -10.40
N GLN A 33 -11.58 -18.06 -11.40
CA GLN A 33 -12.87 -18.22 -12.07
C GLN A 33 -13.98 -18.73 -11.13
N LYS A 34 -13.62 -19.59 -10.17
CA LYS A 34 -14.56 -20.16 -9.19
C LYS A 34 -15.02 -19.14 -8.14
N VAL A 35 -14.22 -18.12 -7.84
CA VAL A 35 -14.59 -17.04 -6.89
C VAL A 35 -15.35 -15.90 -7.54
N GLY A 36 -15.67 -16.00 -8.84
CA GLY A 36 -16.47 -15.00 -9.56
C GLY A 36 -15.78 -13.64 -9.71
N SER A 37 -14.47 -13.61 -9.61
CA SER A 37 -13.69 -12.40 -9.81
C SER A 37 -13.40 -12.20 -11.31
N ASN A 38 -13.51 -10.96 -11.79
CA ASN A 38 -13.01 -10.60 -13.11
C ASN A 38 -11.47 -10.65 -13.14
N SER A 39 -10.90 -10.87 -14.32
CA SER A 39 -9.46 -10.80 -14.53
C SER A 39 -8.95 -9.39 -14.21
N GLN A 40 -8.07 -9.29 -13.21
CA GLN A 40 -7.39 -8.02 -12.91
C GLN A 40 -6.32 -7.69 -13.96
N GLU A 41 -5.74 -8.68 -14.63
CA GLU A 41 -4.84 -8.47 -15.76
C GLU A 41 -5.55 -7.75 -16.90
N ASP A 42 -6.73 -8.24 -17.30
CA ASP A 42 -7.52 -7.60 -18.35
C ASP A 42 -8.00 -6.20 -17.94
N THR A 43 -8.39 -6.05 -16.67
CA THR A 43 -8.80 -4.75 -16.12
C THR A 43 -7.64 -3.76 -16.16
N PHE A 44 -6.45 -4.17 -15.73
CA PHE A 44 -5.26 -3.32 -15.74
C PHE A 44 -4.83 -2.99 -17.18
N ALA A 45 -4.85 -3.97 -18.08
CA ALA A 45 -4.57 -3.73 -19.49
C ALA A 45 -5.56 -2.71 -20.09
N TYR A 46 -6.85 -2.83 -19.76
CA TYR A 46 -7.86 -1.88 -20.21
C TYR A 46 -7.60 -0.47 -19.68
N VAL A 47 -7.39 -0.31 -18.37
CA VAL A 47 -7.11 1.00 -17.75
C VAL A 47 -5.84 1.60 -18.36
N ASN A 48 -4.76 0.85 -18.39
CA ASN A 48 -3.47 1.29 -18.94
C ASN A 48 -3.56 1.71 -20.42
N GLY A 49 -4.37 1.00 -21.21
CA GLY A 49 -4.61 1.34 -22.61
C GLY A 49 -5.40 2.65 -22.84
N HIS A 50 -6.01 3.20 -21.78
CA HIS A 50 -6.78 4.46 -21.82
C HIS A 50 -6.07 5.62 -21.10
N LEU A 51 -4.90 5.39 -20.53
CA LEU A 51 -4.10 6.45 -19.93
C LEU A 51 -3.39 7.27 -21.00
N ASP A 52 -3.23 8.57 -20.73
CA ASP A 52 -2.41 9.44 -21.56
C ASP A 52 -0.95 8.95 -21.56
N ALA A 53 -0.29 9.06 -22.71
CA ALA A 53 1.08 8.58 -22.90
C ALA A 53 2.12 9.27 -21.99
N SER A 54 1.79 10.42 -21.40
CA SER A 54 2.65 11.12 -20.43
C SER A 54 2.57 10.53 -19.03
N ILE A 55 1.65 9.60 -18.75
CA ILE A 55 1.51 8.95 -17.45
C ILE A 55 2.41 7.71 -17.43
N ASN A 56 3.31 7.65 -16.46
CA ASN A 56 4.20 6.51 -16.26
C ASN A 56 3.43 5.39 -15.53
N GLN A 57 3.20 4.29 -16.21
CA GLN A 57 2.54 3.11 -15.62
C GLN A 57 3.56 2.29 -14.84
N VAL A 58 3.25 1.93 -13.59
CA VAL A 58 4.10 1.12 -12.74
C VAL A 58 3.56 -0.32 -12.69
N ALA A 59 4.31 -1.27 -13.23
CA ALA A 59 3.88 -2.67 -13.36
C ALA A 59 4.09 -3.46 -12.06
N VAL A 60 3.11 -3.42 -11.16
CA VAL A 60 3.19 -4.05 -9.83
C VAL A 60 2.72 -5.50 -9.84
N LEU A 61 1.75 -5.86 -10.69
CA LEU A 61 1.13 -7.19 -10.68
C LEU A 61 2.15 -8.33 -10.88
N ASP A 62 3.01 -8.21 -11.90
CA ASP A 62 4.02 -9.24 -12.18
C ASP A 62 5.07 -9.34 -11.08
N ALA A 63 5.47 -8.20 -10.50
CA ALA A 63 6.41 -8.18 -9.38
C ALA A 63 5.86 -8.96 -8.19
N LEU A 64 4.59 -8.75 -7.83
CA LEU A 64 3.94 -9.49 -6.74
C LEU A 64 3.71 -10.96 -7.08
N LYS A 65 3.30 -11.30 -8.31
CA LYS A 65 3.14 -12.70 -8.75
C LYS A 65 4.43 -13.50 -8.68
N ASN A 66 5.56 -12.89 -9.03
CA ASN A 66 6.88 -13.53 -8.97
C ASN A 66 7.33 -13.82 -7.52
N HIS A 67 6.68 -13.23 -6.54
CA HIS A 67 6.95 -13.39 -5.12
C HIS A 67 5.75 -13.98 -4.35
N ASN A 68 4.78 -14.58 -5.02
CA ASN A 68 3.53 -15.08 -4.42
C ASN A 68 3.70 -16.21 -3.39
N SER A 69 4.87 -16.80 -3.28
CA SER A 69 5.21 -17.74 -2.21
C SER A 69 5.55 -17.07 -0.88
N GLU A 70 5.73 -15.74 -0.88
CA GLU A 70 6.00 -14.94 0.30
C GLU A 70 4.68 -14.42 0.91
N TYR A 71 4.75 -13.93 2.15
CA TYR A 71 3.58 -13.41 2.85
C TYR A 71 3.27 -11.96 2.45
N LEU A 72 2.75 -11.78 1.23
CA LEU A 72 2.52 -10.45 0.63
C LEU A 72 1.15 -9.84 0.96
N TYR A 73 0.19 -10.65 1.40
CA TYR A 73 -1.16 -10.20 1.78
C TYR A 73 -1.56 -10.80 3.11
N PHE A 74 -2.32 -10.05 3.89
CA PHE A 74 -2.92 -10.56 5.12
C PHE A 74 -3.94 -11.66 4.80
N LYS A 75 -4.07 -12.64 5.71
CA LYS A 75 -5.07 -13.72 5.61
C LYS A 75 -6.43 -13.25 6.09
N THR A 76 -6.46 -12.34 7.05
CA THR A 76 -7.69 -11.86 7.71
C THR A 76 -8.14 -10.50 7.22
N ASP A 77 -7.39 -9.88 6.29
CA ASP A 77 -7.65 -8.54 5.77
C ASP A 77 -7.42 -8.44 4.26
N HIS A 78 -8.03 -7.46 3.61
CA HIS A 78 -7.92 -7.27 2.16
C HIS A 78 -6.64 -6.57 1.73
N HIS A 79 -5.89 -5.98 2.64
CA HIS A 79 -4.67 -5.27 2.31
C HIS A 79 -3.47 -6.21 2.08
N TRP A 80 -2.51 -5.70 1.35
CA TRP A 80 -1.16 -6.27 1.32
C TRP A 80 -0.43 -6.01 2.64
N THR A 81 0.65 -6.76 2.87
CA THR A 81 1.59 -6.50 3.96
C THR A 81 2.58 -5.41 3.59
N ALA A 82 3.38 -4.95 4.54
CA ALA A 82 4.48 -4.03 4.24
C ALA A 82 5.51 -4.63 3.26
N ASP A 83 5.72 -5.95 3.31
CA ASP A 83 6.57 -6.65 2.35
C ASP A 83 5.97 -6.63 0.94
N GLY A 84 4.66 -6.83 0.81
CA GLY A 84 3.96 -6.67 -0.47
C GLY A 84 4.06 -5.24 -1.01
N ALA A 85 3.81 -4.25 -0.18
CA ALA A 85 3.94 -2.84 -0.54
C ALA A 85 5.39 -2.46 -0.93
N TYR A 86 6.39 -3.11 -0.33
CA TYR A 86 7.79 -2.89 -0.68
C TYR A 86 8.12 -3.32 -2.12
N TYR A 87 7.52 -4.39 -2.64
CA TYR A 87 7.69 -4.75 -4.04
C TYR A 87 7.11 -3.69 -4.99
N ALA A 88 5.96 -3.12 -4.65
CA ALA A 88 5.41 -2.00 -5.42
C ALA A 88 6.29 -0.75 -5.36
N TYR A 89 6.84 -0.44 -4.18
CA TYR A 89 7.83 0.64 -4.03
C TYR A 89 9.07 0.41 -4.90
N LYS A 90 9.59 -0.82 -4.97
CA LYS A 90 10.73 -1.15 -5.85
C LYS A 90 10.41 -0.87 -7.32
N GLU A 91 9.23 -1.25 -7.80
CA GLU A 91 8.84 -0.97 -9.18
C GLU A 91 8.63 0.53 -9.43
N LEU A 92 8.08 1.27 -8.46
CA LEU A 92 8.01 2.74 -8.55
C LEU A 92 9.43 3.36 -8.64
N MET A 93 10.36 2.94 -7.80
CA MET A 93 11.73 3.45 -7.84
C MET A 93 12.40 3.15 -9.19
N LYS A 94 12.21 1.94 -9.69
CA LYS A 94 12.69 1.54 -11.03
C LYS A 94 12.09 2.43 -12.14
N ALA A 95 10.80 2.71 -12.10
CA ALA A 95 10.14 3.60 -13.06
C ALA A 95 10.66 5.04 -12.96
N LYS A 96 11.09 5.48 -11.77
CA LYS A 96 11.73 6.78 -11.54
C LYS A 96 13.22 6.79 -11.89
N GLY A 97 13.83 5.67 -12.26
CA GLY A 97 15.27 5.56 -12.47
C GLY A 97 16.09 5.69 -11.17
N MET A 98 15.49 5.39 -10.03
CA MET A 98 16.10 5.48 -8.69
C MET A 98 16.37 4.11 -8.11
N THR A 99 17.36 4.02 -7.21
CA THR A 99 17.61 2.80 -6.44
C THR A 99 16.70 2.77 -5.20
N PRO A 100 15.93 1.71 -4.98
CA PRO A 100 15.12 1.58 -3.77
C PRO A 100 16.00 1.43 -2.53
N SER A 101 15.61 2.05 -1.42
CA SER A 101 16.23 1.80 -0.12
C SER A 101 15.92 0.37 0.33
N PRO A 102 16.91 -0.42 0.76
CA PRO A 102 16.65 -1.78 1.23
C PRO A 102 15.94 -1.79 2.59
N LEU A 103 15.13 -2.81 2.86
CA LEU A 103 14.40 -2.94 4.14
C LEU A 103 15.33 -2.97 5.36
N THR A 104 16.58 -3.35 5.18
CA THR A 104 17.61 -3.35 6.23
C THR A 104 17.96 -1.96 6.78
N ASP A 105 17.61 -0.90 6.05
CA ASP A 105 17.83 0.48 6.48
C ASP A 105 16.74 0.98 7.46
N TYR A 106 15.72 0.15 7.70
CA TYR A 106 14.57 0.49 8.55
C TYR A 106 14.54 -0.36 9.81
N THR A 107 13.96 0.17 10.88
CA THR A 107 13.74 -0.60 12.09
C THR A 107 12.48 -1.45 11.94
N LYS A 108 12.64 -2.77 11.95
CA LYS A 108 11.53 -3.72 11.88
C LYS A 108 10.83 -3.85 13.22
N SER A 109 9.49 -3.78 13.21
CA SER A 109 8.63 -4.08 14.35
C SER A 109 7.55 -5.08 13.95
N GLU A 110 7.08 -5.89 14.90
CA GLU A 110 6.08 -6.92 14.67
C GLU A 110 4.95 -6.79 15.71
N TYR A 111 3.71 -6.76 15.23
CA TYR A 111 2.50 -6.63 16.04
C TYR A 111 1.59 -7.83 15.80
N PRO A 112 1.73 -8.93 16.57
CA PRO A 112 0.93 -10.14 16.39
C PRO A 112 -0.53 -9.95 16.82
N GLY A 113 -1.41 -10.82 16.31
CA GLY A 113 -2.82 -10.88 16.69
C GLY A 113 -3.70 -9.90 15.93
N PHE A 114 -3.36 -9.53 14.69
CA PHE A 114 -4.22 -8.73 13.83
C PHE A 114 -5.33 -9.60 13.23
N VAL A 115 -6.58 -9.12 13.37
CA VAL A 115 -7.77 -9.73 12.77
C VAL A 115 -8.52 -8.64 12.01
N GLY A 116 -8.39 -8.66 10.68
CA GLY A 116 -8.81 -7.57 9.81
C GLY A 116 -10.23 -7.69 9.25
N SER A 117 -10.47 -7.00 8.15
CA SER A 117 -11.78 -6.78 7.54
C SER A 117 -12.48 -8.07 7.07
N PHE A 118 -11.74 -9.07 6.60
CA PHE A 118 -12.35 -10.34 6.18
C PHE A 118 -13.06 -11.05 7.32
N TYR A 119 -12.57 -10.91 8.55
CA TYR A 119 -13.26 -11.44 9.72
C TYR A 119 -14.65 -10.80 9.88
N GLN A 120 -14.74 -9.48 9.73
CA GLN A 120 -16.02 -8.77 9.83
C GLN A 120 -16.98 -9.18 8.69
N TYR A 121 -16.48 -9.25 7.47
CA TYR A 121 -17.29 -9.58 6.29
C TYR A 121 -17.65 -11.06 6.18
N SER A 122 -16.94 -11.96 6.86
CA SER A 122 -17.23 -13.40 6.90
C SER A 122 -18.19 -13.80 8.03
N ASN A 123 -18.97 -12.86 8.57
CA ASN A 123 -19.82 -13.08 9.72
C ASN A 123 -19.05 -13.62 10.94
N GLN A 124 -17.87 -13.05 11.19
CA GLN A 124 -16.99 -13.38 12.32
C GLN A 124 -16.52 -14.84 12.33
N SER A 125 -16.01 -15.31 11.19
CA SER A 125 -15.50 -16.67 11.02
C SER A 125 -14.48 -17.05 12.12
N GLU A 126 -14.79 -18.09 12.88
CA GLU A 126 -13.87 -18.66 13.88
C GLU A 126 -12.54 -19.11 13.29
N THR A 127 -12.53 -19.55 12.03
CA THR A 127 -11.30 -19.91 11.32
C THR A 127 -10.37 -18.71 11.18
N LEU A 128 -10.89 -17.55 10.82
CA LEU A 128 -10.08 -16.33 10.71
C LEU A 128 -9.62 -15.85 12.08
N LYS A 129 -10.51 -15.85 13.07
CA LYS A 129 -10.18 -15.45 14.45
C LYS A 129 -9.06 -16.30 15.06
N ASN A 130 -9.08 -17.60 14.82
CA ASN A 130 -8.10 -18.53 15.37
C ASN A 130 -6.79 -18.58 14.56
N ASN A 131 -6.70 -17.86 13.45
CA ASN A 131 -5.50 -17.73 12.61
C ASN A 131 -5.17 -16.25 12.35
N PRO A 132 -4.92 -15.45 13.39
CA PRO A 132 -4.64 -14.04 13.24
C PRO A 132 -3.35 -13.79 12.45
N ASP A 133 -3.24 -12.61 11.92
CA ASP A 133 -2.05 -12.13 11.23
C ASP A 133 -1.06 -11.45 12.20
N THR A 134 0.14 -11.23 11.72
CA THR A 134 1.11 -10.33 12.35
C THR A 134 1.33 -9.14 11.42
N VAL A 135 1.09 -7.93 11.92
CA VAL A 135 1.45 -6.73 11.18
C VAL A 135 2.95 -6.48 11.38
N VAL A 136 3.68 -6.56 10.28
CA VAL A 136 5.09 -6.18 10.22
C VAL A 136 5.18 -4.74 9.74
N ALA A 137 5.97 -3.91 10.42
CA ALA A 137 6.18 -2.53 10.02
C ALA A 137 7.68 -2.19 9.99
N TYR A 138 8.06 -1.32 9.08
CA TYR A 138 9.43 -0.86 8.87
C TYR A 138 9.48 0.64 9.11
N THR A 139 9.97 1.02 10.30
CA THR A 139 10.02 2.42 10.73
C THR A 139 11.17 3.14 10.03
N PRO A 140 10.91 4.22 9.28
CA PRO A 140 11.94 5.03 8.64
C PRO A 140 12.68 5.89 9.66
N THR A 141 13.85 6.38 9.28
CA THR A 141 14.60 7.36 10.09
C THR A 141 13.84 8.68 10.27
N CYS A 142 12.98 9.04 9.31
CA CYS A 142 12.09 10.19 9.33
C CYS A 142 10.67 9.70 9.62
N ASN A 143 10.32 9.53 10.88
CA ASN A 143 9.06 8.89 11.30
C ASN A 143 7.96 9.90 11.68
N ASP A 144 8.27 11.19 11.75
CA ASP A 144 7.27 12.20 12.10
C ASP A 144 6.31 12.47 10.93
N LEU A 145 5.05 12.60 11.27
CA LEU A 145 3.93 12.86 10.36
C LEU A 145 3.04 13.95 10.96
N THR A 146 2.50 14.79 10.12
CA THR A 146 1.38 15.69 10.47
C THR A 146 0.20 15.33 9.60
N TYR A 147 -0.97 15.17 10.17
CA TYR A 147 -2.19 14.93 9.40
C TYR A 147 -3.31 15.90 9.76
N THR A 148 -4.22 16.10 8.83
CA THR A 148 -5.48 16.81 9.07
C THR A 148 -6.58 15.76 9.27
N ASN A 149 -7.21 15.80 10.43
CA ASN A 149 -8.30 14.87 10.74
C ASN A 149 -9.62 15.30 10.06
N THR A 150 -10.66 14.51 10.23
CA THR A 150 -12.00 14.77 9.65
C THR A 150 -12.65 16.07 10.15
N ASP A 151 -12.22 16.59 11.30
CA ASP A 151 -12.69 17.86 11.87
C ASP A 151 -11.88 19.06 11.35
N GLY A 152 -10.93 18.84 10.44
CA GLY A 152 -10.06 19.87 9.88
C GLY A 152 -8.92 20.31 10.80
N GLN A 153 -8.67 19.58 11.90
CA GLN A 153 -7.60 19.91 12.84
C GLN A 153 -6.29 19.26 12.41
N GLN A 154 -5.18 19.99 12.57
CA GLN A 154 -3.85 19.42 12.41
C GLN A 154 -3.42 18.68 13.67
N VAL A 155 -2.93 17.46 13.47
CA VAL A 155 -2.49 16.55 14.54
C VAL A 155 -1.12 16.00 14.18
N SER A 156 -0.23 15.92 15.16
CA SER A 156 1.06 15.23 15.01
C SER A 156 0.89 13.73 15.20
N GLY A 157 1.57 12.95 14.39
CA GLY A 157 1.56 11.50 14.43
C GLY A 157 2.87 10.91 13.93
N TYR A 158 2.83 9.65 13.54
CA TYR A 158 4.00 8.91 13.05
C TYR A 158 3.69 8.17 11.76
N VAL A 159 4.70 8.05 10.89
CA VAL A 159 4.61 7.19 9.68
C VAL A 159 4.37 5.73 10.09
N VAL A 160 5.08 5.30 11.16
CA VAL A 160 4.86 4.00 11.83
C VAL A 160 4.67 4.25 13.32
N SER A 161 3.48 3.92 13.82
CA SER A 161 3.11 4.04 15.23
C SER A 161 3.28 2.73 15.99
N ASP A 162 3.60 2.79 17.27
CA ASP A 162 3.55 1.61 18.14
C ASP A 162 2.10 1.26 18.49
N VAL A 163 1.64 0.13 17.98
CA VAL A 163 0.29 -0.39 18.19
C VAL A 163 0.24 -1.64 19.08
N THR A 164 1.26 -1.86 19.89
CA THR A 164 1.34 -3.00 20.82
C THR A 164 0.09 -3.12 21.69
N LYS A 165 -0.45 -1.99 22.16
CA LYS A 165 -1.61 -1.91 23.05
C LYS A 165 -2.95 -1.77 22.33
N TYR A 166 -2.95 -1.73 20.99
CA TYR A 166 -4.18 -1.60 20.20
C TYR A 166 -4.93 -2.93 20.17
N SER A 167 -6.25 -2.85 19.99
CA SER A 167 -7.08 -4.04 19.78
C SER A 167 -6.66 -4.80 18.50
N GLU A 168 -7.04 -6.06 18.41
CA GLU A 168 -6.75 -6.93 17.27
C GLU A 168 -7.13 -6.29 15.94
N ALA A 169 -8.31 -5.67 15.85
CA ALA A 169 -8.79 -5.03 14.63
C ALA A 169 -8.04 -3.73 14.26
N ASN A 170 -7.40 -3.10 15.23
CA ASN A 170 -6.79 -1.77 15.05
C ASN A 170 -5.27 -1.79 14.84
N LYS A 171 -4.63 -2.97 14.80
CA LYS A 171 -3.18 -3.05 14.61
C LYS A 171 -2.70 -2.51 13.27
N TYR A 172 -3.55 -2.53 12.23
CA TYR A 172 -3.23 -1.93 10.93
C TYR A 172 -3.07 -0.40 10.99
N LEU A 173 -3.63 0.26 12.00
CA LEU A 173 -3.44 1.70 12.24
C LEU A 173 -2.00 2.09 12.62
N CYS A 174 -1.07 1.12 12.67
CA CYS A 174 0.35 1.44 12.79
C CYS A 174 0.87 2.26 11.61
N PHE A 175 0.25 2.12 10.42
CA PHE A 175 0.66 2.83 9.23
C PHE A 175 -0.03 4.19 9.12
N ILE A 176 0.76 5.25 8.99
CA ILE A 176 0.36 6.64 8.72
C ILE A 176 -0.87 7.13 9.53
N CYS A 177 -1.05 6.62 10.75
CA CYS A 177 -2.20 6.94 11.62
C CYS A 177 -3.57 6.56 11.04
N GLY A 178 -3.62 5.62 10.08
CA GLY A 178 -4.84 5.19 9.37
C GLY A 178 -5.22 6.09 8.19
N ASP A 179 -6.50 6.05 7.78
CA ASP A 179 -6.97 6.85 6.65
C ASP A 179 -7.34 8.25 7.10
N GLN A 180 -6.50 9.21 6.76
CA GLN A 180 -6.71 10.62 7.06
C GLN A 180 -6.97 11.42 5.76
N PRO A 181 -7.77 12.49 5.82
CA PRO A 181 -8.05 13.34 4.65
C PRO A 181 -6.80 13.95 4.00
N TYR A 182 -5.78 14.25 4.80
CA TYR A 182 -4.51 14.78 4.34
C TYR A 182 -3.39 14.42 5.31
N GLU A 183 -2.29 13.94 4.78
CA GLU A 183 -1.09 13.58 5.53
C GLU A 183 0.14 14.26 4.92
N ARG A 184 1.06 14.68 5.76
CA ARG A 184 2.32 15.30 5.36
C ARG A 184 3.49 14.70 6.12
N ILE A 185 4.49 14.26 5.38
CA ILE A 185 5.76 13.77 5.90
C ILE A 185 6.85 14.70 5.39
N ASP A 186 7.58 15.34 6.28
CA ASP A 186 8.73 16.18 5.95
C ASP A 186 10.02 15.40 6.22
N ASN A 187 10.85 15.23 5.18
CA ASN A 187 12.16 14.60 5.33
C ASN A 187 13.26 15.67 5.30
N PRO A 188 13.84 16.03 6.46
CA PRO A 188 14.85 17.08 6.54
C PRO A 188 16.18 16.74 5.82
N ASN A 189 16.36 15.47 5.46
CA ASN A 189 17.54 15.03 4.69
C ASN A 189 17.40 15.31 3.18
N ILE A 190 16.20 15.65 2.70
CA ILE A 190 15.95 16.05 1.31
C ILE A 190 16.01 17.58 1.24
N THR A 191 17.08 18.09 0.64
CA THR A 191 17.36 19.54 0.59
C THR A 191 17.30 20.13 -0.81
N ASP A 192 17.00 19.33 -1.82
CA ASP A 192 16.90 19.73 -3.23
C ASP A 192 15.53 20.34 -3.61
N GLY A 193 14.61 20.42 -2.64
CA GLY A 193 13.25 20.93 -2.85
C GLY A 193 12.30 19.96 -3.54
N SER A 194 12.73 18.71 -3.78
CA SER A 194 11.84 17.70 -4.37
C SER A 194 10.68 17.35 -3.44
N SER A 195 9.51 17.06 -4.02
CA SER A 195 8.33 16.64 -3.29
C SER A 195 7.57 15.57 -4.06
N CYS A 196 6.75 14.81 -3.33
CA CYS A 196 5.87 13.80 -3.91
C CYS A 196 4.47 13.93 -3.32
N VAL A 197 3.44 13.89 -4.15
CA VAL A 197 2.05 13.79 -3.72
C VAL A 197 1.55 12.39 -4.08
N VAL A 198 1.01 11.69 -3.10
CA VAL A 198 0.38 10.38 -3.27
C VAL A 198 -1.12 10.56 -3.06
N ILE A 199 -1.92 10.14 -4.05
CA ILE A 199 -3.37 10.10 -3.96
C ILE A 199 -3.74 8.62 -3.96
N LYS A 200 -4.41 8.17 -2.91
CA LYS A 200 -4.80 6.77 -2.71
C LYS A 200 -6.29 6.66 -2.40
N GLU A 201 -6.87 5.52 -2.72
CA GLU A 201 -8.14 5.01 -2.20
C GLU A 201 -7.88 3.89 -1.22
#